data_595c60e4ab35557e4c65c002553b07e8
#
_entry.id   595c60e4ab35557e4c65c002553b07e8
#
_cell.length_a   1.000
_cell.length_b   1.000
_cell.length_c   1.000
_cell.angle_alpha   90.00
_cell.angle_beta   90.00
_cell.angle_gamma   90.00
#
_symmetry.space_group_name_H-M   'P 1'
#
loop_
_entity.id
_entity.type
_entity.pdbx_description
1 polymer ?
#
loop_
_entity_poly.entity_id
_entity_poly.type
_entity_poly.pdbx_seq_one_letter_code
_entity_poly.pdbx_strand_id
1 'polypeptide(L)'
;KFSVSHDETRHYLSGIFFHQTQIEDKNFLTAVSTDSHRMSISKVRLNEKIDFEPIILPKKTIFQLCSLLEDFAGDVKISNAKSKIKFELNNSILISKLIDGKFPNYIQVIPKNNQKKLEIDLNLFLNSVDRVASVSLDKKDGVKFNLTKDKLNLSVNNAYSGDGKESLNVKFDHELDISFNSRYLLDVASQLDGDKIEMFLNETGSPALIKDPSDFDSIFVVMPMKG
;
A
#
# COMPACT_ATOMS: atom_id res chain seq x y z
N LYS A 1 -6.49 2.91 0.59
CA LYS A 1 -7.48 3.35 -0.44
C LYS A 1 -6.87 3.52 -1.84
N PHE A 2 -5.59 3.90 -1.96
CA PHE A 2 -4.90 4.15 -3.24
C PHE A 2 -4.61 2.88 -4.06
N SER A 3 -4.53 1.71 -3.44
CA SER A 3 -4.26 0.42 -4.11
C SER A 3 -5.52 -0.29 -4.64
N VAL A 4 -6.68 0.35 -4.59
CA VAL A 4 -7.93 -0.22 -5.14
C VAL A 4 -7.89 -0.21 -6.65
N SER A 5 -8.27 -1.32 -7.29
CA SER A 5 -8.29 -1.47 -8.75
C SER A 5 -9.33 -0.54 -9.41
N HIS A 6 -9.02 -0.08 -10.61
CA HIS A 6 -9.92 0.62 -11.51
C HIS A 6 -10.41 -0.28 -12.65
N ASP A 7 -10.03 -1.56 -12.65
CA ASP A 7 -10.42 -2.52 -13.67
C ASP A 7 -11.85 -3.05 -13.40
N GLU A 8 -12.78 -2.64 -14.23
CA GLU A 8 -14.19 -3.03 -14.11
C GLU A 8 -14.44 -4.52 -14.36
N THR A 9 -13.52 -5.21 -15.04
CA THR A 9 -13.64 -6.65 -15.29
C THR A 9 -13.37 -7.47 -14.03
N ARG A 10 -12.59 -6.93 -13.10
CA ARG A 10 -12.26 -7.53 -11.80
C ARG A 10 -12.91 -6.73 -10.66
N HIS A 11 -14.23 -6.57 -10.73
CA HIS A 11 -14.99 -5.75 -9.78
C HIS A 11 -14.73 -6.08 -8.31
N TYR A 12 -14.40 -7.34 -7.97
CA TYR A 12 -14.02 -7.74 -6.61
C TYR A 12 -12.70 -7.09 -6.10
N LEU A 13 -11.90 -6.48 -6.99
CA LEU A 13 -10.73 -5.68 -6.63
C LEU A 13 -11.04 -4.17 -6.58
N SER A 14 -12.25 -3.74 -6.97
CA SER A 14 -12.67 -2.34 -6.98
C SER A 14 -13.12 -1.83 -5.60
N GLY A 15 -12.75 -2.54 -4.55
CA GLY A 15 -13.06 -2.22 -3.17
C GLY A 15 -11.96 -2.61 -2.20
N ILE A 16 -12.23 -2.43 -0.92
CA ILE A 16 -11.38 -2.85 0.18
C ILE A 16 -11.98 -4.09 0.84
N PHE A 17 -11.20 -5.13 0.94
CA PHE A 17 -11.58 -6.37 1.62
C PHE A 17 -11.37 -6.23 3.12
N PHE A 18 -12.44 -6.34 3.88
CA PHE A 18 -12.43 -6.36 5.33
C PHE A 18 -12.74 -7.76 5.83
N HIS A 19 -11.90 -8.25 6.72
CA HIS A 19 -12.09 -9.54 7.35
C HIS A 19 -11.35 -9.63 8.69
N GLN A 20 -11.75 -10.56 9.51
CA GLN A 20 -11.04 -10.85 10.75
C GLN A 20 -9.85 -11.75 10.47
N THR A 21 -8.71 -11.44 11.08
CA THR A 21 -7.51 -12.29 11.09
C THR A 21 -7.10 -12.58 12.52
N GLN A 22 -6.38 -13.69 12.69
CA GLN A 22 -5.77 -14.06 13.96
C GLN A 22 -4.27 -14.23 13.77
N ILE A 23 -3.47 -13.56 14.58
CA ILE A 23 -2.02 -13.62 14.58
C ILE A 23 -1.58 -13.79 16.04
N GLU A 24 -0.86 -14.88 16.37
CA GLU A 24 -0.34 -15.14 17.73
C GLU A 24 -1.43 -14.96 18.81
N ASP A 25 -2.58 -15.61 18.63
CA ASP A 25 -3.74 -15.53 19.53
C ASP A 25 -4.39 -14.15 19.72
N LYS A 26 -3.97 -13.15 18.92
CA LYS A 26 -4.57 -11.83 18.89
C LYS A 26 -5.50 -11.72 17.68
N ASN A 27 -6.68 -11.13 17.90
CA ASN A 27 -7.65 -10.88 16.83
C ASN A 27 -7.45 -9.50 16.24
N PHE A 28 -7.61 -9.39 14.92
CA PHE A 28 -7.51 -8.13 14.18
C PHE A 28 -8.67 -8.00 13.19
N LEU A 29 -9.16 -6.81 13.01
CA LEU A 29 -9.91 -6.45 11.81
C LEU A 29 -8.89 -5.97 10.77
N THR A 30 -8.82 -6.67 9.65
CA THR A 30 -7.83 -6.43 8.60
C THR A 30 -8.50 -5.88 7.36
N ALA A 31 -7.93 -4.81 6.81
CA ALA A 31 -8.34 -4.17 5.57
C ALA A 31 -7.27 -4.41 4.50
N VAL A 32 -7.67 -4.89 3.34
CA VAL A 32 -6.76 -5.20 2.22
C VAL A 32 -7.28 -4.59 0.92
N SER A 33 -6.40 -3.98 0.16
CA SER A 33 -6.69 -3.54 -1.21
C SER A 33 -5.54 -3.87 -2.16
N THR A 34 -5.85 -4.19 -3.41
CA THR A 34 -4.85 -4.46 -4.44
C THR A 34 -5.41 -4.19 -5.84
N ASP A 35 -4.52 -3.77 -6.74
CA ASP A 35 -4.77 -3.64 -8.18
C ASP A 35 -3.96 -4.68 -9.01
N SER A 36 -3.37 -5.68 -8.33
CA SER A 36 -2.47 -6.71 -8.85
C SER A 36 -1.02 -6.25 -9.08
N HIS A 37 -0.73 -4.97 -9.03
CA HIS A 37 0.62 -4.41 -9.14
C HIS A 37 1.16 -3.92 -7.81
N ARG A 38 0.26 -3.59 -6.91
CA ARG A 38 0.56 -3.18 -5.53
C ARG A 38 -0.55 -3.62 -4.60
N MET A 39 -0.24 -3.71 -3.34
CA MET A 39 -1.17 -4.11 -2.29
C MET A 39 -0.91 -3.31 -1.02
N SER A 40 -1.98 -2.95 -0.35
CA SER A 40 -1.95 -2.32 0.97
C SER A 40 -2.72 -3.18 1.94
N ILE A 41 -2.13 -3.41 3.09
CA ILE A 41 -2.75 -4.12 4.21
C ILE A 41 -2.63 -3.23 5.43
N SER A 42 -3.73 -3.02 6.14
CA SER A 42 -3.75 -2.36 7.44
C SER A 42 -4.65 -3.15 8.37
N LYS A 43 -4.29 -3.24 9.65
CA LYS A 43 -5.03 -4.00 10.64
C LYS A 43 -5.18 -3.20 11.92
N VAL A 44 -6.27 -3.41 12.62
CA VAL A 44 -6.51 -2.88 13.95
C VAL A 44 -6.79 -4.02 14.90
N ARG A 45 -6.15 -3.99 16.07
CA ARG A 45 -6.33 -5.02 17.09
C ARG A 45 -7.73 -4.95 17.67
N LEU A 46 -8.38 -6.12 17.77
CA LEU A 46 -9.66 -6.29 18.45
C LEU A 46 -9.42 -6.82 19.87
N ASN A 47 -10.20 -6.36 20.82
CA ASN A 47 -10.13 -6.82 22.20
C ASN A 47 -10.64 -8.26 22.36
N GLU A 48 -11.57 -8.66 21.49
CA GLU A 48 -12.17 -9.98 21.46
C GLU A 48 -12.42 -10.45 20.02
N LYS A 49 -12.69 -11.73 19.86
CA LYS A 49 -13.15 -12.28 18.58
C LYS A 49 -14.58 -11.78 18.33
N ILE A 50 -14.80 -11.21 17.16
CA ILE A 50 -16.11 -10.77 16.71
C ILE A 50 -16.67 -11.73 15.67
N ASP A 51 -17.98 -11.79 15.55
CA ASP A 51 -18.66 -12.48 14.43
C ASP A 51 -18.77 -11.52 13.25
N PHE A 52 -17.74 -11.46 12.44
CA PHE A 52 -17.64 -10.56 11.29
C PHE A 52 -17.35 -11.36 10.02
N GLU A 53 -18.37 -11.52 9.17
CA GLU A 53 -18.18 -12.14 7.87
C GLU A 53 -17.31 -11.27 6.96
N PRO A 54 -16.38 -11.87 6.17
CA PRO A 54 -15.56 -11.14 5.21
C PRO A 54 -16.41 -10.39 4.19
N ILE A 55 -16.10 -9.13 3.94
CA ILE A 55 -16.83 -8.25 3.03
C ILE A 55 -15.90 -7.46 2.12
N ILE A 56 -16.40 -7.03 0.97
CA ILE A 56 -15.69 -6.10 0.08
C ILE A 56 -16.47 -4.79 0.05
N LEU A 57 -15.87 -3.72 0.59
CA LEU A 57 -16.43 -2.37 0.61
C LEU A 57 -16.08 -1.63 -0.67
N PRO A 58 -17.08 -1.04 -1.38
CA PRO A 58 -16.80 -0.24 -2.56
C PRO A 58 -15.88 0.94 -2.28
N LYS A 59 -15.00 1.28 -3.22
CA LYS A 59 -14.08 2.43 -3.13
C LYS A 59 -14.81 3.73 -2.76
N LYS A 60 -15.98 3.99 -3.37
CA LYS A 60 -16.79 5.19 -3.08
C LYS A 60 -17.20 5.27 -1.61
N THR A 61 -17.60 4.14 -1.03
CA THR A 61 -17.99 4.05 0.39
C THR A 61 -16.81 4.38 1.30
N ILE A 62 -15.62 3.87 0.97
CA ILE A 62 -14.41 4.14 1.74
C ILE A 62 -14.05 5.63 1.72
N PHE A 63 -14.10 6.28 0.55
CA PHE A 63 -13.83 7.72 0.47
C PHE A 63 -14.83 8.52 1.31
N GLN A 64 -16.12 8.19 1.21
CA GLN A 64 -17.15 8.85 2.00
C GLN A 64 -16.97 8.62 3.51
N LEU A 65 -16.63 7.39 3.91
CA LEU A 65 -16.35 7.06 5.29
C LEU A 65 -15.12 7.83 5.82
N CYS A 66 -14.02 7.87 5.06
CA CYS A 66 -12.84 8.66 5.44
C CYS A 66 -13.19 10.13 5.65
N SER A 67 -13.98 10.73 4.74
CA SER A 67 -14.42 12.12 4.88
C SER A 67 -15.30 12.35 6.13
N LEU A 68 -16.15 11.39 6.48
CA LEU A 68 -16.96 11.49 7.71
C LEU A 68 -16.14 11.31 9.00
N LEU A 69 -14.98 10.66 8.89
CA LEU A 69 -14.09 10.39 10.03
C LEU A 69 -13.00 11.46 10.23
N GLU A 70 -12.81 12.38 9.29
CA GLU A 70 -11.70 13.35 9.30
C GLU A 70 -11.70 14.21 10.56
N ASP A 71 -12.88 14.68 11.01
CA ASP A 71 -13.05 15.48 12.22
C ASP A 71 -13.84 14.73 13.31
N PHE A 72 -13.97 13.41 13.19
CA PHE A 72 -14.81 12.62 14.10
C PHE A 72 -13.99 12.04 15.26
N ALA A 73 -14.33 12.48 16.47
CA ALA A 73 -13.78 11.91 17.70
C ALA A 73 -14.87 11.10 18.44
N GLY A 74 -14.95 9.81 18.18
CA GLY A 74 -15.93 8.94 18.82
C GLY A 74 -15.90 7.52 18.27
N ASP A 75 -16.79 6.68 18.78
CA ASP A 75 -16.91 5.30 18.34
C ASP A 75 -17.79 5.20 17.08
N VAL A 76 -17.36 4.38 16.15
CA VAL A 76 -18.13 4.03 14.96
C VAL A 76 -18.76 2.65 15.17
N LYS A 77 -20.09 2.60 15.22
CA LYS A 77 -20.80 1.34 15.27
C LYS A 77 -20.96 0.77 13.86
N ILE A 78 -20.41 -0.43 13.67
CA ILE A 78 -20.48 -1.14 12.38
C ILE A 78 -21.48 -2.28 12.50
N SER A 79 -22.42 -2.35 11.56
CA SER A 79 -23.37 -3.45 11.44
C SER A 79 -23.40 -3.92 9.99
N ASN A 80 -23.17 -5.22 9.75
CA ASN A 80 -23.22 -5.80 8.43
C ASN A 80 -24.38 -6.78 8.26
N ALA A 81 -24.87 -6.86 7.05
CA ALA A 81 -25.83 -7.85 6.57
C ALA A 81 -25.28 -8.45 5.26
N LYS A 82 -25.89 -9.53 4.73
CA LYS A 82 -25.37 -10.24 3.55
C LYS A 82 -24.94 -9.35 2.37
N SER A 83 -25.64 -8.25 2.11
CA SER A 83 -25.40 -7.39 0.95
C SER A 83 -25.20 -5.92 1.26
N LYS A 84 -25.22 -5.53 2.53
CA LYS A 84 -25.13 -4.14 2.98
C LYS A 84 -24.33 -4.03 4.26
N ILE A 85 -23.69 -2.87 4.44
CA ILE A 85 -23.06 -2.47 5.68
C ILE A 85 -23.59 -1.11 6.11
N LYS A 86 -23.69 -0.90 7.41
CA LYS A 86 -24.08 0.35 8.04
C LYS A 86 -22.98 0.80 8.99
N PHE A 87 -22.61 2.07 8.88
CA PHE A 87 -21.75 2.79 9.82
C PHE A 87 -22.59 3.85 10.53
N GLU A 88 -22.61 3.83 11.83
CA GLU A 88 -23.32 4.81 12.67
C GLU A 88 -22.26 5.64 13.41
N LEU A 89 -22.29 6.93 13.15
CA LEU A 89 -21.42 7.95 13.76
C LEU A 89 -22.34 8.99 14.39
N ASN A 90 -22.34 9.18 15.68
CA ASN A 90 -23.20 10.16 16.39
C ASN A 90 -24.45 10.63 15.63
N ASN A 91 -24.33 11.65 14.79
CA ASN A 91 -25.42 12.28 14.04
C ASN A 91 -25.49 11.86 12.57
N SER A 92 -24.69 10.89 12.14
CA SER A 92 -24.62 10.45 10.73
C SER A 92 -24.72 8.94 10.60
N ILE A 93 -25.42 8.50 9.57
CA ILE A 93 -25.53 7.08 9.22
C ILE A 93 -25.12 6.92 7.75
N LEU A 94 -24.09 6.09 7.51
CA LEU A 94 -23.68 5.71 6.17
C LEU A 94 -24.10 4.26 5.92
N ILE A 95 -24.91 4.05 4.89
CA ILE A 95 -25.32 2.71 4.44
C ILE A 95 -24.79 2.49 3.03
N SER A 96 -24.14 1.35 2.81
CA SER A 96 -23.61 0.97 1.50
C SER A 96 -24.01 -0.46 1.13
N LYS A 97 -24.16 -0.72 -0.18
CA LYS A 97 -24.11 -2.07 -0.72
C LYS A 97 -22.68 -2.58 -0.69
N LEU A 98 -22.53 -3.88 -0.52
CA LEU A 98 -21.23 -4.57 -0.62
C LEU A 98 -20.99 -5.01 -2.06
N ILE A 99 -19.72 -5.17 -2.43
CA ILE A 99 -19.32 -5.79 -3.69
C ILE A 99 -19.48 -7.31 -3.50
N ASP A 100 -20.23 -7.95 -4.39
CA ASP A 100 -20.32 -9.40 -4.46
C ASP A 100 -19.06 -9.97 -5.14
N GLY A 101 -18.56 -11.09 -4.64
CA GLY A 101 -17.39 -11.75 -5.19
C GLY A 101 -16.44 -12.27 -4.13
N LYS A 102 -15.44 -13.03 -4.58
CA LYS A 102 -14.41 -13.60 -3.71
C LYS A 102 -13.11 -12.83 -3.89
N PHE A 103 -12.63 -12.19 -2.82
CA PHE A 103 -11.32 -11.56 -2.82
C PHE A 103 -10.21 -12.63 -2.95
N PRO A 104 -9.14 -12.39 -3.72
CA PRO A 104 -8.06 -13.35 -3.90
C PRO A 104 -7.31 -13.64 -2.60
N ASN A 105 -6.62 -14.79 -2.56
CA ASN A 105 -5.77 -15.13 -1.42
C ASN A 105 -4.49 -14.27 -1.44
N TYR A 106 -4.59 -13.09 -0.89
CA TYR A 106 -3.52 -12.09 -0.86
C TYR A 106 -2.32 -12.50 0.01
N ILE A 107 -2.51 -13.39 0.98
CA ILE A 107 -1.44 -13.82 1.91
C ILE A 107 -0.29 -14.49 1.15
N GLN A 108 -0.60 -15.17 0.03
CA GLN A 108 0.40 -15.83 -0.80
C GLN A 108 1.29 -14.86 -1.58
N VAL A 109 0.86 -13.62 -1.74
CA VAL A 109 1.58 -12.58 -2.50
C VAL A 109 2.53 -11.77 -1.60
N ILE A 110 2.35 -11.85 -0.28
CA ILE A 110 3.22 -11.17 0.68
C ILE A 110 4.61 -11.82 0.66
N PRO A 111 5.68 -11.08 0.31
CA PRO A 111 7.03 -11.62 0.30
C PRO A 111 7.46 -12.07 1.71
N LYS A 112 7.95 -13.31 1.80
CA LYS A 112 8.40 -13.90 3.09
C LYS A 112 9.93 -13.95 3.22
N ASN A 113 10.64 -13.90 2.09
CA ASN A 113 12.08 -14.16 2.02
C ASN A 113 12.90 -12.93 1.60
N ASN A 114 12.33 -11.73 1.69
CA ASN A 114 13.03 -10.50 1.37
C ASN A 114 13.96 -10.12 2.54
N GLN A 115 15.26 -10.37 2.38
CA GLN A 115 16.26 -10.18 3.43
C GLN A 115 17.09 -8.92 3.24
N LYS A 116 17.12 -8.33 2.04
CA LYS A 116 17.89 -7.13 1.74
C LYS A 116 17.11 -5.90 2.21
N LYS A 117 17.42 -5.42 3.41
CA LYS A 117 16.74 -4.26 4.00
C LYS A 117 17.42 -2.96 3.53
N LEU A 118 16.63 -2.07 2.96
CA LEU A 118 16.96 -0.69 2.65
C LEU A 118 16.15 0.23 3.57
N GLU A 119 16.82 1.11 4.30
CA GLU A 119 16.22 2.12 5.17
C GLU A 119 16.61 3.51 4.68
N ILE A 120 15.65 4.39 4.50
CA ILE A 120 15.84 5.76 4.00
C ILE A 120 14.97 6.71 4.82
N ASP A 121 15.40 7.94 5.04
CA ASP A 121 14.56 9.04 5.50
C ASP A 121 13.37 9.22 4.54
N LEU A 122 12.17 9.30 5.08
CA LEU A 122 10.93 9.31 4.28
C LEU A 122 10.83 10.54 3.38
N ASN A 123 11.16 11.73 3.92
CA ASN A 123 11.10 12.97 3.16
C ASN A 123 12.15 13.00 2.04
N LEU A 124 13.37 12.52 2.36
CA LEU A 124 14.44 12.38 1.36
C LEU A 124 14.00 11.44 0.24
N PHE A 125 13.41 10.28 0.57
CA PHE A 125 12.91 9.32 -0.40
C PHE A 125 11.83 9.92 -1.30
N LEU A 126 10.78 10.52 -0.70
CA LEU A 126 9.69 11.16 -1.43
C LEU A 126 10.18 12.21 -2.40
N ASN A 127 11.02 13.14 -1.91
CA ASN A 127 11.53 14.23 -2.72
C ASN A 127 12.45 13.74 -3.85
N SER A 128 13.28 12.72 -3.58
CA SER A 128 14.19 12.17 -4.59
C SER A 128 13.47 11.40 -5.68
N VAL A 129 12.48 10.57 -5.31
CA VAL A 129 11.66 9.86 -6.29
C VAL A 129 10.85 10.85 -7.13
N ASP A 130 10.25 11.88 -6.51
CA ASP A 130 9.47 12.89 -7.23
C ASP A 130 10.35 13.70 -8.20
N ARG A 131 11.56 14.11 -7.78
CA ARG A 131 12.52 14.84 -8.65
C ARG A 131 12.94 14.00 -9.86
N VAL A 132 13.38 12.75 -9.67
CA VAL A 132 13.78 11.92 -10.83
C VAL A 132 12.60 11.56 -11.72
N ALA A 133 11.40 11.40 -11.16
CA ALA A 133 10.19 11.11 -11.91
C ALA A 133 9.61 12.33 -12.63
N SER A 134 10.06 13.56 -12.33
CA SER A 134 9.56 14.79 -12.96
C SER A 134 9.88 14.89 -14.45
N VAL A 135 10.87 14.14 -14.94
CA VAL A 135 11.17 14.03 -16.38
C VAL A 135 10.12 13.20 -17.14
N SER A 136 9.31 12.40 -16.45
CA SER A 136 8.20 11.64 -17.03
C SER A 136 6.92 12.48 -17.07
N LEU A 137 6.31 12.61 -18.25
CA LEU A 137 5.12 13.44 -18.43
C LEU A 137 3.91 12.95 -17.64
N ASP A 138 3.77 11.64 -17.45
CA ASP A 138 2.61 11.04 -16.79
C ASP A 138 2.97 10.26 -15.50
N LYS A 139 4.21 10.35 -15.04
CA LYS A 139 4.73 9.64 -13.85
C LYS A 139 4.48 8.13 -13.85
N LYS A 140 4.36 7.51 -15.03
CA LYS A 140 4.23 6.06 -15.18
C LYS A 140 5.55 5.36 -15.48
N ASP A 141 6.59 6.15 -15.83
CA ASP A 141 7.91 5.61 -16.08
C ASP A 141 8.48 4.96 -14.84
N GLY A 142 9.23 3.89 -15.06
CA GLY A 142 9.91 3.18 -14.00
C GLY A 142 11.06 3.99 -13.43
N VAL A 143 11.10 4.14 -12.14
CA VAL A 143 12.33 4.59 -11.44
C VAL A 143 13.21 3.36 -11.23
N LYS A 144 14.38 3.37 -11.86
CA LYS A 144 15.40 2.36 -11.64
C LYS A 144 16.17 2.66 -10.35
N PHE A 145 16.27 1.69 -9.48
CA PHE A 145 17.11 1.64 -8.30
C PHE A 145 18.35 0.82 -8.65
N ASN A 146 19.49 1.46 -8.73
CA ASN A 146 20.77 0.79 -8.74
C ASN A 146 21.37 0.91 -7.35
N LEU A 147 21.26 -0.18 -6.60
CA LEU A 147 21.71 -0.30 -5.22
C LEU A 147 23.09 -0.93 -5.20
N THR A 148 24.02 -0.28 -4.53
CA THR A 148 25.36 -0.79 -4.23
C THR A 148 25.65 -0.56 -2.75
N LYS A 149 26.85 -0.95 -2.29
CA LYS A 149 27.21 -0.72 -0.89
C LYS A 149 27.12 0.77 -0.56
N ASP A 150 26.30 1.08 0.43
CA ASP A 150 26.06 2.41 1.00
C ASP A 150 25.55 3.47 0.00
N LYS A 151 25.09 3.06 -1.19
CA LYS A 151 24.54 3.96 -2.21
C LYS A 151 23.29 3.46 -2.88
N LEU A 152 22.35 4.38 -3.11
CA LEU A 152 21.19 4.21 -3.98
C LEU A 152 21.28 5.25 -5.11
N ASN A 153 21.42 4.78 -6.34
CA ASN A 153 21.30 5.63 -7.51
C ASN A 153 19.91 5.46 -8.10
N LEU A 154 19.12 6.53 -8.09
CA LEU A 154 17.82 6.61 -8.74
C LEU A 154 17.98 7.12 -10.15
N SER A 155 17.29 6.52 -11.11
CA SER A 155 17.27 7.03 -12.48
C SER A 155 15.93 6.77 -13.17
N VAL A 156 15.51 7.74 -13.96
CA VAL A 156 14.40 7.63 -14.92
C VAL A 156 14.94 8.05 -16.27
N ASN A 157 14.65 7.27 -17.29
CA ASN A 157 15.01 7.59 -18.66
C ASN A 157 13.72 7.68 -19.49
N ASN A 158 13.51 8.84 -20.10
CA ASN A 158 12.38 9.05 -20.99
C ASN A 158 12.90 9.59 -22.34
N ALA A 159 12.60 8.86 -23.41
CA ALA A 159 13.12 9.13 -24.76
C ALA A 159 12.75 10.54 -25.31
N TYR A 160 11.71 11.17 -24.77
CA TYR A 160 11.19 12.45 -25.26
C TYR A 160 11.54 13.63 -24.35
N SER A 161 11.62 13.42 -23.05
CA SER A 161 11.77 14.49 -22.06
C SER A 161 13.11 14.48 -21.32
N GLY A 162 13.95 13.46 -21.55
CA GLY A 162 15.31 13.38 -21.02
C GLY A 162 15.46 12.44 -19.82
N ASP A 163 16.56 12.58 -19.11
CA ASP A 163 16.98 11.71 -18.02
C ASP A 163 16.94 12.44 -16.68
N GLY A 164 16.34 11.79 -15.68
CA GLY A 164 16.46 12.16 -14.27
C GLY A 164 17.42 11.22 -13.54
N LYS A 165 18.39 11.77 -12.80
CA LYS A 165 19.34 10.96 -12.00
C LYS A 165 19.61 11.62 -10.66
N GLU A 166 19.65 10.82 -9.61
CA GLU A 166 19.99 11.26 -8.26
C GLU A 166 20.71 10.14 -7.49
N SER A 167 21.66 10.50 -6.64
CA SER A 167 22.40 9.54 -5.82
C SER A 167 22.23 9.88 -4.35
N LEU A 168 21.85 8.87 -3.55
CA LEU A 168 21.61 8.97 -2.13
C LEU A 168 22.59 8.07 -1.38
N ASN A 169 23.08 8.55 -0.22
CA ASN A 169 23.78 7.70 0.72
C ASN A 169 22.77 6.97 1.58
N VAL A 170 22.84 5.65 1.62
CA VAL A 170 21.93 4.77 2.33
C VAL A 170 22.70 3.69 3.08
N LYS A 171 22.07 2.99 4.02
CA LYS A 171 22.64 1.79 4.62
C LYS A 171 22.18 0.57 3.84
N PHE A 172 23.05 0.03 3.01
CA PHE A 172 22.77 -1.15 2.20
C PHE A 172 24.08 -1.87 1.87
N ASP A 173 24.13 -3.20 2.00
CA ASP A 173 25.35 -4.01 1.86
C ASP A 173 25.27 -5.08 0.77
N HIS A 174 24.32 -4.92 -0.12
CA HIS A 174 24.13 -5.81 -1.27
C HIS A 174 24.22 -5.03 -2.58
N GLU A 175 24.27 -5.75 -3.69
CA GLU A 175 24.05 -5.18 -5.02
C GLU A 175 22.68 -5.62 -5.54
N LEU A 176 21.92 -4.68 -6.09
CA LEU A 176 20.62 -4.97 -6.68
C LEU A 176 20.21 -3.89 -7.68
N ASP A 177 19.82 -4.32 -8.88
CA ASP A 177 19.11 -3.50 -9.85
C ASP A 177 17.64 -3.88 -9.86
N ILE A 178 16.76 -2.93 -9.60
CA ILE A 178 15.32 -3.15 -9.59
C ILE A 178 14.59 -1.87 -10.01
N SER A 179 13.47 -2.01 -10.71
CA SER A 179 12.68 -0.85 -11.17
C SER A 179 11.26 -0.91 -10.63
N PHE A 180 10.71 0.24 -10.26
CA PHE A 180 9.34 0.36 -9.77
C PHE A 180 8.63 1.51 -10.48
N ASN A 181 7.32 1.40 -10.60
CA ASN A 181 6.50 2.52 -11.01
C ASN A 181 6.61 3.66 -9.99
N SER A 182 7.04 4.85 -10.43
CA SER A 182 7.28 6.01 -9.56
C SER A 182 6.03 6.42 -8.78
N ARG A 183 4.88 6.41 -9.43
CA ARG A 183 3.61 6.75 -8.79
C ARG A 183 3.26 5.79 -7.67
N TYR A 184 3.53 4.48 -7.84
CA TYR A 184 3.26 3.50 -6.79
C TYR A 184 4.12 3.71 -5.56
N LEU A 185 5.40 4.07 -5.76
CA LEU A 185 6.30 4.40 -4.67
C LEU A 185 5.83 5.65 -3.91
N LEU A 186 5.48 6.72 -4.63
CA LEU A 186 5.00 7.97 -4.04
C LEU A 186 3.66 7.78 -3.31
N ASP A 187 2.73 7.01 -3.91
CA ASP A 187 1.44 6.71 -3.28
C ASP A 187 1.62 5.94 -1.96
N VAL A 188 2.56 4.98 -1.89
CA VAL A 188 2.87 4.26 -0.66
C VAL A 188 3.54 5.17 0.35
N ALA A 189 4.62 5.85 -0.05
CA ALA A 189 5.41 6.70 0.85
C ALA A 189 4.58 7.83 1.46
N SER A 190 3.59 8.37 0.73
CA SER A 190 2.67 9.39 1.24
C SER A 190 1.66 8.89 2.28
N GLN A 191 1.62 7.60 2.57
CA GLN A 191 0.77 7.02 3.63
C GLN A 191 1.54 6.67 4.89
N LEU A 192 2.86 6.85 4.90
CA LEU A 192 3.69 6.60 6.06
C LEU A 192 3.71 7.85 6.93
N ASP A 193 3.57 7.68 8.22
CA ASP A 193 3.51 8.76 9.20
C ASP A 193 4.85 8.94 9.95
N GLY A 194 5.75 7.94 9.85
CA GLY A 194 7.07 7.96 10.49
C GLY A 194 8.12 8.76 9.71
N ASP A 195 9.31 8.89 10.30
CA ASP A 195 10.44 9.59 9.69
C ASP A 195 11.19 8.76 8.64
N LYS A 196 10.89 7.46 8.54
CA LYS A 196 11.64 6.52 7.72
C LYS A 196 10.73 5.59 6.93
N ILE A 197 11.22 5.17 5.76
CA ILE A 197 10.68 4.08 4.96
C ILE A 197 11.64 2.89 5.00
N GLU A 198 11.11 1.70 5.27
CA GLU A 198 11.84 0.44 5.18
C GLU A 198 11.36 -0.35 3.97
N MET A 199 12.29 -0.68 3.07
CA MET A 199 12.01 -1.55 1.93
C MET A 199 12.79 -2.86 2.09
N PHE A 200 12.06 -3.97 2.11
CA PHE A 200 12.64 -5.30 2.12
C PHE A 200 12.62 -5.84 0.69
N LEU A 201 13.80 -6.09 0.15
CA LEU A 201 14.06 -6.48 -1.23
C LEU A 201 14.67 -7.88 -1.28
N ASN A 202 14.65 -8.50 -2.47
CA ASN A 202 15.28 -9.78 -2.72
C ASN A 202 16.03 -9.76 -4.07
N GLU A 203 15.35 -10.11 -5.16
CA GLU A 203 15.90 -10.16 -6.52
C GLU A 203 15.18 -9.17 -7.43
N THR A 204 15.76 -8.86 -8.59
CA THR A 204 15.25 -7.88 -9.56
C THR A 204 13.78 -8.07 -9.94
N GLY A 205 13.28 -9.31 -10.01
CA GLY A 205 11.88 -9.61 -10.34
C GLY A 205 10.96 -9.83 -9.13
N SER A 206 11.47 -9.74 -7.91
CA SER A 206 10.71 -10.03 -6.70
C SER A 206 9.94 -8.81 -6.18
N PRO A 207 8.70 -8.98 -5.68
CA PRO A 207 7.96 -7.87 -5.08
C PRO A 207 8.72 -7.28 -3.90
N ALA A 208 8.68 -5.96 -3.75
CA ALA A 208 9.18 -5.26 -2.57
C ALA A 208 8.12 -5.29 -1.45
N LEU A 209 8.53 -5.54 -0.22
CA LEU A 209 7.73 -5.32 0.98
C LEU A 209 8.16 -4.00 1.61
N ILE A 210 7.22 -3.09 1.80
CA ILE A 210 7.47 -1.75 2.35
C ILE A 210 6.75 -1.63 3.70
N LYS A 211 7.43 -1.04 4.67
CA LYS A 211 6.92 -0.82 6.02
C LYS A 211 7.29 0.57 6.52
N ASP A 212 6.47 1.06 7.42
CA ASP A 212 6.79 2.14 8.33
C ASP A 212 7.31 1.54 9.65
N PRO A 213 8.52 1.86 10.10
CA PRO A 213 9.01 1.36 11.39
C PRO A 213 8.23 1.89 12.60
N SER A 214 7.45 2.95 12.44
CA SER A 214 6.56 3.49 13.49
C SER A 214 5.17 2.85 13.50
N ASP A 215 4.74 2.20 12.39
CA ASP A 215 3.45 1.53 12.25
C ASP A 215 3.62 0.04 11.89
N PHE A 216 3.50 -0.82 12.89
CA PHE A 216 3.58 -2.28 12.72
C PHE A 216 2.29 -2.91 12.16
N ASP A 217 1.23 -2.16 12.06
CA ASP A 217 -0.08 -2.64 11.66
C ASP A 217 -0.36 -2.44 10.18
N SER A 218 0.48 -1.67 9.49
CA SER A 218 0.38 -1.46 8.04
C SER A 218 1.59 -2.01 7.29
N ILE A 219 1.33 -2.68 6.17
CA ILE A 219 2.35 -3.14 5.23
C ILE A 219 1.90 -2.90 3.79
N PHE A 220 2.89 -2.69 2.92
CA PHE A 220 2.65 -2.47 1.50
C PHE A 220 3.51 -3.40 0.66
N VAL A 221 2.96 -3.87 -0.45
CA VAL A 221 3.69 -4.67 -1.43
C VAL A 221 3.64 -3.95 -2.76
N VAL A 222 4.79 -3.84 -3.44
CA VAL A 222 4.89 -3.22 -4.77
C VAL A 222 5.61 -4.18 -5.71
N MET A 223 4.96 -4.51 -6.83
CA MET A 223 5.57 -5.32 -7.88
C MET A 223 6.60 -4.50 -8.63
N PRO A 224 7.78 -5.06 -8.93
CA PRO A 224 8.74 -4.40 -9.80
C PRO A 224 8.22 -4.33 -11.24
N MET A 225 8.71 -3.35 -11.97
CA MET A 225 8.53 -3.29 -13.42
C MET A 225 9.53 -4.23 -14.09
N LYS A 226 9.08 -4.88 -15.15
CA LYS A 226 10.02 -5.60 -16.04
C LYS A 226 10.85 -4.54 -16.77
N GLY A 227 12.17 -4.64 -16.64
CA GLY A 227 13.13 -3.85 -17.42
C GLY A 227 13.13 -4.27 -18.88
#